data_d5e25c847f12f55bbe75c18e566b83f2
#
_entry.id   d5e25c847f12f55bbe75c18e566b83f2
#
_cell.length_a   1.000
_cell.length_b   1.000
_cell.length_c   1.000
_cell.angle_alpha   90.00
_cell.angle_beta   90.00
_cell.angle_gamma   90.00
#
_symmetry.space_group_name_H-M   'P 1'
#
loop_
_entity.id
_entity.type
_entity.pdbx_description
1 polymer ?
#
loop_
_entity_poly.entity_id
_entity_poly.type
_entity_poly.pdbx_seq_one_letter_code
_entity_poly.pdbx_strand_id
1 'polypeptide(L)'
;YEMSASLVGSEMCIRDRCGGEKMEKLEAIVDDIVFQSDDGMFSVLRMESKAQGRFTAVYHGNAPYMGENVAMEGSWIEHARFGRQFDIQSLQVLQPTSVAGIERFLASGAVKGVGPVTAARIVEAFGTDTLEILGTYPERLAQVRGISAKKAAAIGESYSQLSGLRELMVFLEAHGVSSGYAARLQATYGATAITRIKENPYSLAEDITGIGFKTADRIAMAMGMEHDCEERLRAGIAYALTQAAGVGHTCVPEELLVRETARALAVDTSMVQEVFSSLLEQDLLRTEEMGGIRLIYPEYLYTCLLYTSPSPRD
;
A
#
# COMPACT_ATOMS: atom_id res chain seq x y z
N TYR A 1 34.49 26.50 53.48
CA TYR A 1 33.35 25.70 53.95
C TYR A 1 32.63 25.17 52.77
N GLU A 2 32.94 23.93 52.57
CA GLU A 2 32.35 23.03 51.55
C GLU A 2 30.86 22.83 51.80
N MET A 3 30.09 22.84 50.75
CA MET A 3 28.95 21.95 50.63
C MET A 3 28.82 21.51 49.19
N SER A 4 29.35 20.35 48.93
CA SER A 4 29.09 19.49 47.77
C SER A 4 27.63 19.07 47.83
N ALA A 5 26.81 19.48 46.87
CA ALA A 5 25.52 18.90 46.60
C ALA A 5 25.66 17.97 45.40
N SER A 6 25.70 16.72 45.72
CA SER A 6 25.60 15.55 44.86
C SER A 6 24.33 15.60 44.04
N LEU A 7 24.42 15.86 42.75
CA LEU A 7 23.43 15.52 41.77
C LEU A 7 23.66 14.08 41.31
N VAL A 8 23.18 13.16 42.12
CA VAL A 8 23.01 11.75 41.75
C VAL A 8 21.55 11.53 41.46
N GLY A 9 21.26 11.04 40.26
CA GLY A 9 20.11 10.20 40.07
C GLY A 9 18.94 10.79 39.31
N SER A 10 19.00 10.73 38.04
CA SER A 10 17.84 10.39 37.21
C SER A 10 18.22 9.77 35.88
N GLU A 11 19.32 9.05 35.84
CA GLU A 11 19.57 8.02 34.84
C GLU A 11 19.00 6.67 35.31
N MET A 12 17.83 6.67 35.85
CA MET A 12 17.17 5.46 36.27
C MET A 12 16.06 5.12 35.29
N CYS A 13 16.28 4.02 34.59
CA CYS A 13 15.24 3.19 34.01
C CYS A 13 14.62 3.59 32.65
N ILE A 14 15.48 3.76 31.64
CA ILE A 14 15.04 3.42 30.27
C ILE A 14 15.56 2.03 29.85
N ARG A 15 16.36 1.38 30.67
CA ARG A 15 17.05 0.12 30.34
C ARG A 15 16.34 -1.16 30.75
N ASP A 16 15.28 -1.10 31.54
CA ASP A 16 14.59 -2.28 32.07
C ASP A 16 13.19 -2.54 31.46
N ARG A 17 12.87 -1.93 30.32
CA ARG A 17 11.70 -2.31 29.51
C ARG A 17 12.04 -3.09 28.25
N CYS A 18 13.25 -3.48 28.09
CA CYS A 18 13.65 -4.48 27.10
C CYS A 18 13.74 -5.85 27.78
N GLY A 19 12.64 -6.29 28.42
CA GLY A 19 12.31 -7.70 28.46
C GLY A 19 12.12 -8.08 27.01
N GLY A 20 13.02 -8.87 26.44
CA GLY A 20 12.93 -9.30 25.05
C GLY A 20 11.59 -9.99 24.83
N GLU A 21 10.62 -9.25 24.29
CA GLU A 21 9.35 -9.80 23.83
C GLU A 21 9.70 -10.82 22.76
N LYS A 22 9.54 -12.09 23.12
CA LYS A 22 9.91 -13.19 22.25
C LYS A 22 8.92 -13.17 21.08
N MET A 23 9.43 -12.76 19.92
CA MET A 23 8.66 -12.84 18.68
C MET A 23 8.28 -14.30 18.43
N GLU A 24 6.99 -14.55 18.34
CA GLU A 24 6.44 -15.87 18.06
C GLU A 24 5.75 -15.85 16.70
N LYS A 25 5.89 -16.96 15.98
CA LYS A 25 5.14 -17.21 14.74
C LYS A 25 3.98 -18.12 15.07
N LEU A 26 2.78 -17.71 14.73
CA LEU A 26 1.55 -18.46 14.97
C LEU A 26 0.72 -18.54 13.69
N GLU A 27 0.10 -19.70 13.50
CA GLU A 27 -0.97 -19.87 12.51
C GLU A 27 -2.30 -20.01 13.24
N ALA A 28 -3.28 -19.25 12.79
CA ALA A 28 -4.61 -19.27 13.38
C ALA A 28 -5.69 -18.95 12.33
N ILE A 29 -6.92 -19.28 12.67
CA ILE A 29 -8.12 -18.94 11.91
C ILE A 29 -8.77 -17.73 12.56
N VAL A 30 -9.22 -16.77 11.77
CA VAL A 30 -10.03 -15.64 12.25
C VAL A 30 -11.43 -16.15 12.58
N ASP A 31 -11.76 -16.24 13.86
CA ASP A 31 -13.08 -16.68 14.32
C ASP A 31 -14.10 -15.54 14.28
N ASP A 32 -13.67 -14.32 14.70
CA ASP A 32 -14.53 -13.15 14.75
C ASP A 32 -13.72 -11.85 14.74
N ILE A 33 -14.32 -10.77 14.23
CA ILE A 33 -13.77 -9.41 14.29
C ILE A 33 -14.50 -8.68 15.42
N VAL A 34 -13.86 -8.59 16.58
CA VAL A 34 -14.44 -7.97 17.78
C VAL A 34 -14.58 -6.46 17.63
N PHE A 35 -13.60 -5.84 17.00
CA PHE A 35 -13.58 -4.40 16.74
C PHE A 35 -12.71 -4.08 15.52
N GLN A 36 -13.13 -3.10 14.75
CA GLN A 36 -12.33 -2.50 13.69
C GLN A 36 -12.58 -0.99 13.70
N SER A 37 -11.51 -0.20 13.61
CA SER A 37 -11.62 1.25 13.49
C SER A 37 -12.17 1.66 12.12
N ASP A 38 -12.85 2.79 12.04
CA ASP A 38 -13.48 3.29 10.80
C ASP A 38 -12.45 3.55 9.67
N ASP A 39 -11.22 3.87 10.03
CA ASP A 39 -10.09 4.05 9.10
C ASP A 39 -9.41 2.73 8.69
N GLY A 40 -9.83 1.59 9.27
CA GLY A 40 -9.23 0.27 9.02
C GLY A 40 -7.80 0.09 9.56
N MET A 41 -7.28 1.05 10.32
CA MET A 41 -5.88 1.03 10.79
C MET A 41 -5.67 0.28 12.10
N PHE A 42 -6.74 -0.14 12.76
CA PHE A 42 -6.69 -0.89 14.02
C PHE A 42 -7.81 -1.91 14.09
N SER A 43 -7.47 -3.14 14.46
CA SER A 43 -8.42 -4.25 14.55
C SER A 43 -8.16 -5.11 15.79
N VAL A 44 -9.22 -5.56 16.42
CA VAL A 44 -9.19 -6.56 17.50
C VAL A 44 -9.89 -7.81 17.00
N LEU A 45 -9.14 -8.90 16.93
CA LEU A 45 -9.55 -10.16 16.32
C LEU A 45 -9.68 -11.25 17.37
N ARG A 46 -10.69 -12.11 17.24
CA ARG A 46 -10.76 -13.37 17.96
C ARG A 46 -10.22 -14.45 17.04
N MET A 47 -9.20 -15.14 17.53
CA MET A 47 -8.43 -16.10 16.77
C MET A 47 -8.58 -17.50 17.36
N GLU A 48 -8.51 -18.52 16.52
CA GLU A 48 -8.49 -19.92 16.92
C GLU A 48 -7.26 -20.60 16.30
N SER A 49 -6.34 -21.05 17.15
CA SER A 49 -5.15 -21.80 16.73
C SER A 49 -5.17 -23.21 17.29
N LYS A 50 -4.62 -24.15 16.54
CA LYS A 50 -4.45 -25.55 17.01
C LYS A 50 -3.51 -25.65 18.22
N ALA A 51 -2.52 -24.73 18.31
CA ALA A 51 -1.50 -24.74 19.35
C ALA A 51 -1.93 -24.01 20.64
N GLN A 52 -2.65 -22.88 20.50
CA GLN A 52 -2.98 -21.98 21.61
C GLN A 52 -4.48 -21.97 21.97
N GLY A 53 -5.33 -22.65 21.20
CA GLY A 53 -6.77 -22.54 21.34
C GLY A 53 -7.30 -21.16 20.91
N ARG A 54 -8.36 -20.70 21.59
CA ARG A 54 -8.94 -19.38 21.32
C ARG A 54 -8.24 -18.29 22.09
N PHE A 55 -7.88 -17.19 21.40
CA PHE A 55 -7.25 -16.03 22.00
C PHE A 55 -7.65 -14.74 21.25
N THR A 56 -7.37 -13.62 21.89
CA THR A 56 -7.57 -12.29 21.28
C THR A 56 -6.25 -11.79 20.72
N ALA A 57 -6.30 -11.26 19.49
CA ALA A 57 -5.16 -10.62 18.85
C ALA A 57 -5.48 -9.17 18.50
N VAL A 58 -4.47 -8.33 18.55
CA VAL A 58 -4.53 -6.92 18.17
C VAL A 58 -3.67 -6.74 16.94
N TYR A 59 -4.21 -6.07 15.91
CA TYR A 59 -3.52 -5.83 14.67
C TYR A 59 -3.64 -4.36 14.24
N HIS A 60 -2.52 -3.76 13.91
CA HIS A 60 -2.45 -2.40 13.39
C HIS A 60 -2.51 -2.41 11.86
N GLY A 61 -3.70 -2.69 11.32
CA GLY A 61 -3.98 -2.79 9.90
C GLY A 61 -5.39 -3.28 9.62
N ASN A 62 -5.69 -3.48 8.33
CA ASN A 62 -6.98 -4.00 7.91
C ASN A 62 -7.21 -5.42 8.41
N ALA A 63 -8.36 -5.63 9.06
CA ALA A 63 -8.75 -6.95 9.52
C ALA A 63 -8.87 -7.93 8.34
N PRO A 64 -8.32 -9.15 8.46
CA PRO A 64 -8.65 -10.23 7.55
C PRO A 64 -10.13 -10.65 7.72
N TYR A 65 -10.68 -11.34 6.74
CA TYR A 65 -12.07 -11.80 6.84
C TYR A 65 -12.23 -12.98 7.81
N MET A 66 -13.42 -13.09 8.39
CA MET A 66 -13.78 -14.25 9.22
C MET A 66 -13.62 -15.55 8.44
N GLY A 67 -13.04 -16.57 9.07
CA GLY A 67 -12.77 -17.88 8.46
C GLY A 67 -11.46 -17.97 7.68
N GLU A 68 -10.71 -16.89 7.53
CA GLU A 68 -9.40 -16.93 6.90
C GLU A 68 -8.35 -17.54 7.81
N ASN A 69 -7.43 -18.29 7.19
CA ASN A 69 -6.21 -18.73 7.85
C ASN A 69 -5.19 -17.59 7.74
N VAL A 70 -4.53 -17.29 8.85
CA VAL A 70 -3.47 -16.29 8.87
C VAL A 70 -2.22 -16.86 9.53
N ALA A 71 -1.07 -16.58 8.92
CA ALA A 71 0.23 -16.68 9.57
C ALA A 71 0.56 -15.30 10.15
N MET A 72 0.94 -15.25 11.40
CA MET A 72 1.24 -14.01 12.10
C MET A 72 2.54 -14.11 12.87
N GLU A 73 3.24 -13.00 12.94
CA GLU A 73 4.43 -12.82 13.78
C GLU A 73 4.14 -11.69 14.76
N GLY A 74 4.44 -11.89 16.02
CA GLY A 74 4.16 -10.89 17.06
C GLY A 74 4.60 -11.35 18.44
N SER A 75 4.12 -10.66 19.44
CA SER A 75 4.43 -10.96 20.84
C SER A 75 3.19 -11.00 21.71
N TRP A 76 3.25 -11.77 22.80
CA TRP A 76 2.20 -11.80 23.79
C TRP A 76 2.32 -10.60 24.73
N ILE A 77 1.28 -9.79 24.78
CA ILE A 77 1.17 -8.66 25.70
C ILE A 77 0.07 -8.91 26.74
N GLU A 78 0.21 -8.33 27.91
CA GLU A 78 -0.82 -8.35 28.94
C GLU A 78 -1.45 -6.96 29.06
N HIS A 79 -2.69 -6.85 28.62
CA HIS A 79 -3.43 -5.60 28.71
C HIS A 79 -4.17 -5.54 30.05
N ALA A 80 -4.03 -4.44 30.81
CA ALA A 80 -4.56 -4.28 32.16
C ALA A 80 -6.08 -4.52 32.29
N ARG A 81 -6.85 -4.29 31.24
CA ARG A 81 -8.32 -4.44 31.22
C ARG A 81 -8.81 -5.67 30.46
N PHE A 82 -8.06 -6.12 29.45
CA PHE A 82 -8.52 -7.16 28.52
C PHE A 82 -7.70 -8.46 28.62
N GLY A 83 -6.75 -8.52 29.56
CA GLY A 83 -5.92 -9.70 29.79
C GLY A 83 -4.89 -9.96 28.70
N ARG A 84 -4.51 -11.22 28.56
CA ARG A 84 -3.47 -11.64 27.61
C ARG A 84 -3.96 -11.54 26.17
N GLN A 85 -3.23 -10.80 25.35
CA GLN A 85 -3.50 -10.58 23.93
C GLN A 85 -2.23 -10.81 23.10
N PHE A 86 -2.41 -11.17 21.84
CA PHE A 86 -1.30 -11.31 20.91
C PHE A 86 -1.20 -10.03 20.07
N ASP A 87 -0.12 -9.30 20.20
CA ASP A 87 0.16 -8.09 19.41
C ASP A 87 0.82 -8.49 18.09
N ILE A 88 0.09 -8.35 16.99
CA ILE A 88 0.51 -8.77 15.66
C ILE A 88 1.33 -7.65 15.03
N GLN A 89 2.59 -7.94 14.74
CA GLN A 89 3.48 -7.02 14.01
C GLN A 89 3.47 -7.28 12.50
N SER A 90 3.34 -8.55 12.10
CA SER A 90 3.21 -8.95 10.71
C SER A 90 2.10 -9.99 10.58
N LEU A 91 1.23 -9.84 9.60
CA LEU A 91 0.11 -10.73 9.32
C LEU A 91 0.08 -11.07 7.85
N GLN A 92 0.13 -12.35 7.54
CA GLN A 92 0.00 -12.88 6.19
C GLN A 92 -1.26 -13.74 6.09
N VAL A 93 -2.17 -13.37 5.20
CA VAL A 93 -3.39 -14.14 4.96
C VAL A 93 -3.05 -15.34 4.09
N LEU A 94 -3.34 -16.53 4.62
CA LEU A 94 -3.22 -17.79 3.91
C LEU A 94 -4.59 -18.15 3.32
N GLN A 95 -4.58 -18.74 2.13
CA GLN A 95 -5.85 -19.26 1.58
C GLN A 95 -6.37 -20.40 2.47
N PRO A 96 -7.69 -20.44 2.79
CA PRO A 96 -8.25 -21.54 3.54
C PRO A 96 -8.14 -22.83 2.73
N THR A 97 -7.50 -23.85 3.32
CA THR A 97 -7.25 -25.16 2.69
C THR A 97 -8.29 -26.22 3.10
N SER A 98 -9.04 -25.97 4.15
CA SER A 98 -10.08 -26.89 4.63
C SER A 98 -11.45 -26.51 4.10
N VAL A 99 -12.28 -27.50 3.82
CA VAL A 99 -13.68 -27.36 3.38
C VAL A 99 -14.45 -26.41 4.31
N ALA A 100 -14.34 -26.63 5.64
CA ALA A 100 -14.99 -25.77 6.63
C ALA A 100 -14.46 -24.33 6.65
N GLY A 101 -13.15 -24.14 6.40
CA GLY A 101 -12.54 -22.81 6.30
C GLY A 101 -13.04 -22.06 5.05
N ILE A 102 -13.12 -22.74 3.91
CA ILE A 102 -13.65 -22.17 2.65
C ILE A 102 -15.11 -21.78 2.83
N GLU A 103 -15.92 -22.62 3.48
CA GLU A 103 -17.32 -22.32 3.72
C GLU A 103 -17.49 -21.07 4.62
N ARG A 104 -16.77 -20.99 5.73
CA ARG A 104 -16.78 -19.81 6.63
C ARG A 104 -16.35 -18.55 5.90
N PHE A 105 -15.26 -18.64 5.12
CA PHE A 105 -14.75 -17.54 4.33
C PHE A 105 -15.82 -17.01 3.34
N LEU A 106 -16.47 -17.88 2.60
CA LEU A 106 -17.52 -17.49 1.66
C LEU A 106 -18.78 -16.96 2.38
N ALA A 107 -19.11 -17.53 3.54
CA ALA A 107 -20.27 -17.11 4.34
C ALA A 107 -20.04 -15.78 5.07
N SER A 108 -18.79 -15.32 5.27
CA SER A 108 -18.45 -14.06 5.95
C SER A 108 -18.90 -12.80 5.22
N GLY A 109 -19.32 -12.91 3.96
CA GLY A 109 -19.66 -11.76 3.11
C GLY A 109 -18.48 -11.18 2.35
N ALA A 110 -17.29 -11.78 2.45
CA ALA A 110 -16.09 -11.39 1.70
C ALA A 110 -16.34 -11.36 0.19
N VAL A 111 -17.14 -12.32 -0.30
CA VAL A 111 -17.53 -12.42 -1.72
C VAL A 111 -18.97 -11.95 -1.87
N LYS A 112 -19.18 -10.87 -2.60
CA LYS A 112 -20.54 -10.30 -2.82
C LYS A 112 -21.45 -11.31 -3.53
N GLY A 113 -22.66 -11.43 -3.04
CA GLY A 113 -23.67 -12.36 -3.60
C GLY A 113 -23.63 -13.78 -3.07
N VAL A 114 -22.69 -14.08 -2.16
CA VAL A 114 -22.60 -15.37 -1.48
C VAL A 114 -22.97 -15.18 0.00
N GLY A 115 -24.13 -15.74 0.39
CA GLY A 115 -24.51 -15.83 1.80
C GLY A 115 -24.29 -17.24 2.34
N PRO A 116 -24.52 -17.51 3.63
CA PRO A 116 -24.21 -18.79 4.28
C PRO A 116 -24.80 -20.01 3.55
N VAL A 117 -26.08 -19.94 3.16
CA VAL A 117 -26.74 -21.04 2.44
C VAL A 117 -26.13 -21.27 1.05
N THR A 118 -25.72 -20.18 0.37
CA THR A 118 -25.09 -20.30 -0.94
C THR A 118 -23.66 -20.83 -0.81
N ALA A 119 -22.93 -20.39 0.21
CA ALA A 119 -21.59 -20.88 0.53
C ALA A 119 -21.59 -22.41 0.79
N ALA A 120 -22.48 -22.88 1.66
CA ALA A 120 -22.61 -24.32 1.94
C ALA A 120 -22.86 -25.14 0.66
N ARG A 121 -23.78 -24.69 -0.21
CA ARG A 121 -24.07 -25.39 -1.48
C ARG A 121 -22.90 -25.39 -2.47
N ILE A 122 -22.18 -24.29 -2.56
CA ILE A 122 -20.99 -24.21 -3.43
C ILE A 122 -19.91 -25.18 -2.94
N VAL A 123 -19.65 -25.15 -1.63
CA VAL A 123 -18.63 -25.99 -1.02
C VAL A 123 -19.03 -27.47 -1.03
N GLU A 124 -20.31 -27.79 -0.86
CA GLU A 124 -20.85 -29.16 -1.03
C GLU A 124 -20.62 -29.69 -2.45
N ALA A 125 -20.74 -28.83 -3.46
CA ALA A 125 -20.58 -29.22 -4.86
C ALA A 125 -19.13 -29.35 -5.29
N PHE A 126 -18.23 -28.54 -4.76
CA PHE A 126 -16.85 -28.41 -5.27
C PHE A 126 -15.76 -28.69 -4.23
N GLY A 127 -16.10 -28.82 -2.94
CA GLY A 127 -15.13 -29.13 -1.87
C GLY A 127 -13.98 -28.14 -1.80
N THR A 128 -12.75 -28.67 -1.80
CA THR A 128 -11.50 -27.90 -1.76
C THR A 128 -11.22 -27.09 -3.03
N ASP A 129 -11.79 -27.49 -4.16
CA ASP A 129 -11.57 -26.85 -5.47
C ASP A 129 -12.42 -25.58 -5.65
N THR A 130 -13.24 -25.26 -4.65
CA THR A 130 -14.16 -24.11 -4.67
C THR A 130 -13.46 -22.79 -5.01
N LEU A 131 -12.32 -22.51 -4.39
CA LEU A 131 -11.61 -21.23 -4.60
C LEU A 131 -10.97 -21.15 -6.00
N GLU A 132 -10.49 -22.26 -6.52
CA GLU A 132 -9.97 -22.35 -7.89
C GLU A 132 -11.10 -22.12 -8.91
N ILE A 133 -12.26 -22.73 -8.68
CA ILE A 133 -13.44 -22.57 -9.54
C ILE A 133 -13.94 -21.13 -9.52
N LEU A 134 -13.96 -20.49 -8.35
CA LEU A 134 -14.34 -19.07 -8.20
C LEU A 134 -13.42 -18.14 -8.99
N GLY A 135 -12.12 -18.43 -9.01
CA GLY A 135 -11.13 -17.59 -9.69
C GLY A 135 -10.99 -17.86 -11.18
N THR A 136 -11.05 -19.14 -11.60
CA THR A 136 -10.66 -19.55 -12.95
C THR A 136 -11.87 -19.94 -13.81
N TYR A 137 -12.88 -20.57 -13.20
CA TYR A 137 -14.05 -21.12 -13.93
C TYR A 137 -15.37 -20.74 -13.27
N PRO A 138 -15.66 -19.45 -13.06
CA PRO A 138 -16.86 -19.02 -12.32
C PRO A 138 -18.18 -19.44 -12.97
N GLU A 139 -18.19 -19.71 -14.27
CA GLU A 139 -19.36 -20.23 -15.00
C GLU A 139 -19.83 -21.60 -14.47
N ARG A 140 -18.94 -22.41 -13.91
CA ARG A 140 -19.29 -23.71 -13.29
C ARG A 140 -20.18 -23.57 -12.07
N LEU A 141 -20.19 -22.39 -11.41
CA LEU A 141 -21.10 -22.11 -10.30
C LEU A 141 -22.58 -22.17 -10.71
N ALA A 142 -22.89 -21.99 -11.99
CA ALA A 142 -24.25 -22.09 -12.51
C ALA A 142 -24.83 -23.53 -12.39
N GLN A 143 -23.98 -24.54 -12.15
CA GLN A 143 -24.41 -25.91 -11.88
C GLN A 143 -24.99 -26.08 -10.47
N VAL A 144 -24.70 -25.14 -9.57
CA VAL A 144 -25.19 -25.18 -8.19
C VAL A 144 -26.63 -24.65 -8.13
N ARG A 145 -27.49 -25.39 -7.47
CA ARG A 145 -28.91 -25.04 -7.33
C ARG A 145 -29.09 -23.62 -6.71
N GLY A 146 -29.75 -22.73 -7.43
CA GLY A 146 -30.04 -21.37 -6.98
C GLY A 146 -28.99 -20.34 -7.39
N ILE A 147 -28.05 -20.70 -8.26
CA ILE A 147 -27.09 -19.79 -8.87
C ILE A 147 -27.36 -19.75 -10.38
N SER A 148 -27.78 -18.58 -10.88
CA SER A 148 -27.93 -18.33 -12.31
C SER A 148 -26.57 -18.00 -12.94
N ALA A 149 -26.43 -18.12 -14.26
CA ALA A 149 -25.22 -17.75 -14.98
C ALA A 149 -24.80 -16.29 -14.71
N LYS A 150 -25.76 -15.36 -14.64
CA LYS A 150 -25.50 -13.96 -14.28
C LYS A 150 -24.95 -13.82 -12.86
N LYS A 151 -25.51 -14.57 -11.91
CA LYS A 151 -25.05 -14.56 -10.51
C LYS A 151 -23.68 -15.22 -10.39
N ALA A 152 -23.42 -16.28 -11.13
CA ALA A 152 -22.12 -16.95 -11.18
C ALA A 152 -21.01 -16.00 -11.66
N ALA A 153 -21.24 -15.26 -12.74
CA ALA A 153 -20.31 -14.25 -13.24
C ALA A 153 -20.05 -13.13 -12.20
N ALA A 154 -21.09 -12.61 -11.55
CA ALA A 154 -20.95 -11.58 -10.53
C ALA A 154 -20.18 -12.06 -9.28
N ILE A 155 -20.36 -13.30 -8.88
CA ILE A 155 -19.62 -13.92 -7.78
C ILE A 155 -18.14 -14.07 -8.16
N GLY A 156 -17.83 -14.55 -9.37
CA GLY A 156 -16.47 -14.69 -9.88
C GLY A 156 -15.74 -13.35 -9.97
N GLU A 157 -16.42 -12.33 -10.48
CA GLU A 157 -15.88 -10.96 -10.52
C GLU A 157 -15.57 -10.42 -9.12
N SER A 158 -16.49 -10.59 -8.17
CA SER A 158 -16.28 -10.16 -6.79
C SER A 158 -15.10 -10.88 -6.13
N TYR A 159 -14.95 -12.18 -6.38
CA TYR A 159 -13.82 -12.96 -5.88
C TYR A 159 -12.50 -12.55 -6.53
N SER A 160 -12.49 -12.30 -7.83
CA SER A 160 -11.30 -11.82 -8.56
C SER A 160 -10.84 -10.45 -8.05
N GLN A 161 -11.77 -9.53 -7.78
CA GLN A 161 -11.45 -8.23 -7.17
C GLN A 161 -10.83 -8.40 -5.78
N LEU A 162 -11.36 -9.29 -4.96
CA LEU A 162 -10.85 -9.57 -3.62
C LEU A 162 -9.46 -10.21 -3.66
N SER A 163 -9.25 -11.18 -4.57
CA SER A 163 -7.95 -11.84 -4.76
C SER A 163 -6.90 -10.85 -5.23
N GLY A 164 -7.21 -10.03 -6.23
CA GLY A 164 -6.31 -9.00 -6.75
C GLY A 164 -5.95 -7.95 -5.69
N LEU A 165 -6.89 -7.57 -4.83
CA LEU A 165 -6.61 -6.66 -3.71
C LEU A 165 -5.60 -7.28 -2.73
N ARG A 166 -5.74 -8.56 -2.40
CA ARG A 166 -4.80 -9.26 -1.52
C ARG A 166 -3.40 -9.39 -2.11
N GLU A 167 -3.32 -9.78 -3.37
CA GLU A 167 -2.04 -9.86 -4.08
C GLU A 167 -1.33 -8.51 -4.06
N LEU A 168 -2.08 -7.44 -4.28
CA LEU A 168 -1.55 -6.08 -4.24
C LEU A 168 -1.11 -5.67 -2.84
N MET A 169 -1.85 -6.05 -1.77
CA MET A 169 -1.46 -5.81 -0.38
C MET A 169 -0.14 -6.50 -0.06
N VAL A 170 -0.03 -7.79 -0.38
CA VAL A 170 1.19 -8.58 -0.16
C VAL A 170 2.37 -8.00 -0.97
N PHE A 171 2.11 -7.60 -2.21
CA PHE A 171 3.11 -6.96 -3.05
C PHE A 171 3.64 -5.66 -2.44
N LEU A 172 2.77 -4.78 -1.96
CA LEU A 172 3.15 -3.51 -1.35
C LEU A 172 3.95 -3.72 -0.05
N GLU A 173 3.50 -4.62 0.81
CA GLU A 173 4.19 -4.95 2.08
C GLU A 173 5.57 -5.55 1.83
N ALA A 174 5.71 -6.44 0.86
CA ALA A 174 6.99 -7.00 0.45
C ALA A 174 8.01 -5.92 -0.01
N HIS A 175 7.50 -4.78 -0.49
CA HIS A 175 8.31 -3.64 -0.93
C HIS A 175 8.35 -2.49 0.09
N GLY A 176 7.98 -2.76 1.37
CA GLY A 176 8.06 -1.80 2.47
C GLY A 176 7.07 -0.63 2.37
N VAL A 177 5.95 -0.83 1.69
CA VAL A 177 4.88 0.15 1.52
C VAL A 177 3.61 -0.34 2.22
N SER A 178 2.93 0.56 2.91
CA SER A 178 1.69 0.23 3.62
C SER A 178 0.62 -0.31 2.68
N SER A 179 0.01 -1.42 3.06
CA SER A 179 -1.15 -2.02 2.39
C SER A 179 -2.38 -1.10 2.31
N GLY A 180 -2.41 -0.03 3.11
CA GLY A 180 -3.47 0.99 3.06
C GLY A 180 -3.65 1.68 1.70
N TYR A 181 -2.64 1.64 0.84
CA TYR A 181 -2.74 2.14 -0.54
C TYR A 181 -3.42 1.14 -1.50
N ALA A 182 -3.49 -0.14 -1.15
CA ALA A 182 -3.95 -1.20 -2.05
C ALA A 182 -5.38 -0.95 -2.58
N ALA A 183 -6.30 -0.51 -1.73
CA ALA A 183 -7.69 -0.25 -2.14
C ALA A 183 -7.78 0.86 -3.20
N ARG A 184 -6.97 1.92 -3.06
CA ARG A 184 -6.93 3.02 -4.05
C ARG A 184 -6.29 2.57 -5.36
N LEU A 185 -5.19 1.84 -5.29
CA LEU A 185 -4.50 1.27 -6.44
C LEU A 185 -5.42 0.30 -7.20
N GLN A 186 -6.13 -0.56 -6.49
CA GLN A 186 -7.10 -1.47 -7.07
C GLN A 186 -8.26 -0.72 -7.74
N ALA A 187 -8.75 0.36 -7.13
CA ALA A 187 -9.82 1.18 -7.70
C ALA A 187 -9.39 1.90 -8.98
N THR A 188 -8.12 2.33 -9.07
CA THR A 188 -7.59 3.07 -10.23
C THR A 188 -7.15 2.15 -11.36
N TYR A 189 -6.42 1.07 -11.05
CA TYR A 189 -5.79 0.19 -12.05
C TYR A 189 -6.44 -1.19 -12.18
N GLY A 190 -7.34 -1.56 -11.27
CA GLY A 190 -8.01 -2.87 -11.29
C GLY A 190 -7.01 -4.03 -11.24
N ALA A 191 -7.27 -5.04 -12.08
CA ALA A 191 -6.44 -6.25 -12.16
C ALA A 191 -5.02 -6.00 -12.71
N THR A 192 -4.76 -4.84 -13.34
CA THR A 192 -3.46 -4.51 -13.93
C THR A 192 -2.54 -3.75 -12.97
N ALA A 193 -2.96 -3.51 -11.72
CA ALA A 193 -2.24 -2.68 -10.75
C ALA A 193 -0.78 -3.12 -10.56
N ILE A 194 -0.54 -4.39 -10.29
CA ILE A 194 0.82 -4.92 -10.08
C ILE A 194 1.68 -4.80 -11.34
N THR A 195 1.12 -5.06 -12.51
CA THR A 195 1.82 -4.94 -13.79
C THR A 195 2.22 -3.50 -14.05
N ARG A 196 1.29 -2.56 -13.87
CA ARG A 196 1.55 -1.12 -14.01
C ARG A 196 2.64 -0.63 -13.05
N ILE A 197 2.58 -1.06 -11.79
CA ILE A 197 3.61 -0.69 -10.80
C ILE A 197 4.98 -1.24 -11.20
N LYS A 198 5.03 -2.46 -11.74
CA LYS A 198 6.29 -3.06 -12.23
C LYS A 198 6.85 -2.39 -13.47
N GLU A 199 5.99 -1.92 -14.36
CA GLU A 199 6.40 -1.20 -15.57
C GLU A 199 6.91 0.21 -15.26
N ASN A 200 6.15 0.98 -14.47
CA ASN A 200 6.54 2.32 -14.06
C ASN A 200 5.99 2.66 -12.66
N PRO A 201 6.76 2.48 -11.59
CA PRO A 201 6.32 2.79 -10.24
C PRO A 201 6.13 4.30 -10.01
N TYR A 202 6.74 5.17 -10.82
CA TYR A 202 6.63 6.61 -10.65
C TYR A 202 5.28 7.17 -11.11
N SER A 203 4.55 6.46 -11.98
CA SER A 203 3.17 6.82 -12.34
C SER A 203 2.24 6.86 -11.13
N LEU A 204 2.57 6.13 -10.06
CA LEU A 204 1.82 6.17 -8.81
C LEU A 204 1.75 7.57 -8.18
N ALA A 205 2.80 8.36 -8.34
CA ALA A 205 2.86 9.71 -7.78
C ALA A 205 1.96 10.70 -8.53
N GLU A 206 1.65 10.42 -9.79
CA GLU A 206 0.78 11.21 -10.64
C GLU A 206 -0.68 10.78 -10.51
N ASP A 207 -0.94 9.47 -10.49
CA ASP A 207 -2.29 8.90 -10.59
C ASP A 207 -2.98 8.74 -9.23
N ILE A 208 -2.23 8.62 -8.12
CA ILE A 208 -2.79 8.25 -6.81
C ILE A 208 -2.61 9.36 -5.78
N THR A 209 -3.69 10.01 -5.42
CA THR A 209 -3.67 11.01 -4.33
C THR A 209 -3.12 10.42 -3.03
N GLY A 210 -2.05 11.01 -2.50
CA GLY A 210 -1.40 10.61 -1.27
C GLY A 210 -0.21 9.67 -1.45
N ILE A 211 0.09 9.22 -2.67
CA ILE A 211 1.37 8.61 -3.02
C ILE A 211 2.22 9.69 -3.67
N GLY A 212 3.25 10.15 -2.97
CA GLY A 212 4.20 11.09 -3.52
C GLY A 212 5.44 10.39 -4.09
N PHE A 213 6.30 11.15 -4.79
CA PHE A 213 7.55 10.67 -5.37
C PHE A 213 8.37 9.78 -4.41
N LYS A 214 8.56 10.19 -3.14
CA LYS A 214 9.35 9.42 -2.15
C LYS A 214 8.81 8.01 -1.90
N THR A 215 7.49 7.83 -1.95
CA THR A 215 6.87 6.51 -1.79
C THR A 215 7.03 5.67 -3.05
N ALA A 216 6.84 6.28 -4.22
CA ALA A 216 7.06 5.64 -5.51
C ALA A 216 8.53 5.24 -5.69
N ASP A 217 9.48 6.11 -5.33
CA ASP A 217 10.93 5.83 -5.38
C ASP A 217 11.33 4.67 -4.46
N ARG A 218 10.72 4.57 -3.26
CA ARG A 218 10.93 3.42 -2.36
C ARG A 218 10.46 2.10 -2.98
N ILE A 219 9.31 2.09 -3.64
CA ILE A 219 8.81 0.91 -4.36
C ILE A 219 9.79 0.54 -5.47
N ALA A 220 10.18 1.52 -6.30
CA ALA A 220 11.12 1.34 -7.40
C ALA A 220 12.45 0.72 -6.94
N MET A 221 13.03 1.27 -5.88
CA MET A 221 14.28 0.77 -5.31
C MET A 221 14.14 -0.61 -4.70
N ALA A 222 13.03 -0.89 -4.00
CA ALA A 222 12.74 -2.21 -3.44
C ALA A 222 12.51 -3.27 -4.51
N MET A 223 12.07 -2.88 -5.71
CA MET A 223 11.94 -3.74 -6.89
C MET A 223 13.27 -3.96 -7.61
N GLY A 224 14.35 -3.29 -7.19
CA GLY A 224 15.68 -3.42 -7.79
C GLY A 224 15.88 -2.57 -9.04
N MET A 225 15.11 -1.49 -9.22
CA MET A 225 15.36 -0.53 -10.30
C MET A 225 16.71 0.16 -10.10
N GLU A 226 17.40 0.46 -11.21
CA GLU A 226 18.68 1.15 -11.19
C GLU A 226 18.52 2.58 -10.67
N HIS A 227 19.52 3.05 -9.91
CA HIS A 227 19.50 4.38 -9.29
C HIS A 227 19.53 5.54 -10.32
N ASP A 228 19.96 5.26 -11.51
CA ASP A 228 20.18 6.21 -12.62
C ASP A 228 19.25 5.97 -13.81
N CYS A 229 18.22 5.13 -13.66
CA CYS A 229 17.26 4.90 -14.75
C CYS A 229 16.52 6.19 -15.15
N GLU A 230 16.21 6.33 -16.42
CA GLU A 230 15.60 7.54 -17.01
C GLU A 230 14.28 7.88 -16.32
N GLU A 231 13.43 6.90 -16.03
CA GLU A 231 12.14 7.09 -15.39
C GLU A 231 12.28 7.73 -13.98
N ARG A 232 13.29 7.32 -13.23
CA ARG A 232 13.62 7.89 -11.93
C ARG A 232 14.05 9.34 -12.04
N LEU A 233 14.95 9.61 -12.98
CA LEU A 233 15.49 10.97 -13.20
C LEU A 233 14.38 11.92 -13.68
N ARG A 234 13.52 11.49 -14.59
CA ARG A 234 12.33 12.24 -15.04
C ARG A 234 11.39 12.57 -13.88
N ALA A 235 11.02 11.57 -13.13
CA ALA A 235 10.14 11.74 -11.97
C ALA A 235 10.78 12.63 -10.88
N GLY A 236 12.10 12.56 -10.72
CA GLY A 236 12.88 13.42 -9.83
C GLY A 236 12.86 14.90 -10.26
N ILE A 237 12.99 15.20 -11.55
CA ILE A 237 12.87 16.56 -12.10
C ILE A 237 11.46 17.11 -11.82
N ALA A 238 10.41 16.35 -12.11
CA ALA A 238 9.03 16.74 -11.84
C ALA A 238 8.78 16.96 -10.33
N TYR A 239 9.35 16.11 -9.49
CA TYR A 239 9.28 16.26 -8.03
C TYR A 239 9.98 17.53 -7.55
N ALA A 240 11.18 17.85 -8.05
CA ALA A 240 11.91 19.06 -7.67
C ALA A 240 11.13 20.33 -8.07
N LEU A 241 10.52 20.35 -9.26
CA LEU A 241 9.63 21.42 -9.69
C LEU A 241 8.40 21.56 -8.77
N THR A 242 7.78 20.46 -8.41
CA THR A 242 6.62 20.47 -7.50
C THR A 242 7.00 20.97 -6.10
N GLN A 243 8.17 20.59 -5.59
CA GLN A 243 8.67 21.09 -4.30
C GLN A 243 8.94 22.59 -4.35
N ALA A 244 9.56 23.10 -5.42
CA ALA A 244 9.79 24.52 -5.60
C ALA A 244 8.47 25.31 -5.65
N ALA A 245 7.47 24.79 -6.34
CA ALA A 245 6.14 25.39 -6.38
C ALA A 245 5.46 25.39 -4.99
N GLY A 246 5.65 24.33 -4.21
CA GLY A 246 5.11 24.23 -2.85
C GLY A 246 5.67 25.27 -1.86
N VAL A 247 6.88 25.80 -2.11
CA VAL A 247 7.47 26.91 -1.33
C VAL A 247 7.23 28.27 -1.98
N GLY A 248 6.42 28.35 -3.03
CA GLY A 248 5.97 29.60 -3.64
C GLY A 248 6.77 30.05 -4.86
N HIS A 249 7.66 29.23 -5.41
CA HIS A 249 8.35 29.55 -6.65
C HIS A 249 7.46 29.22 -7.85
N THR A 250 7.30 30.16 -8.78
CA THR A 250 6.54 29.96 -10.03
C THR A 250 7.38 29.30 -11.11
N CYS A 251 8.71 29.50 -11.07
CA CYS A 251 9.67 28.91 -11.97
C CYS A 251 11.00 28.65 -11.25
N VAL A 252 11.85 27.82 -11.85
CA VAL A 252 13.18 27.49 -11.32
C VAL A 252 14.21 27.64 -12.45
N PRO A 253 15.37 28.28 -12.20
CA PRO A 253 16.47 28.28 -13.15
C PRO A 253 16.96 26.86 -13.45
N GLU A 254 17.30 26.56 -14.71
CA GLU A 254 17.75 25.25 -15.17
C GLU A 254 18.88 24.68 -14.30
N GLU A 255 19.97 25.44 -14.10
CA GLU A 255 21.12 24.98 -13.31
C GLU A 255 20.75 24.62 -11.87
N LEU A 256 19.83 25.38 -11.26
CA LEU A 256 19.35 25.12 -9.91
C LEU A 256 18.48 23.86 -9.87
N LEU A 257 17.58 23.69 -10.85
CA LEU A 257 16.72 22.51 -10.95
C LEU A 257 17.53 21.23 -11.10
N VAL A 258 18.49 21.22 -12.03
CA VAL A 258 19.35 20.06 -12.26
C VAL A 258 20.16 19.70 -11.01
N ARG A 259 20.76 20.71 -10.36
CA ARG A 259 21.54 20.49 -9.13
C ARG A 259 20.69 19.97 -7.95
N GLU A 260 19.53 20.57 -7.71
CA GLU A 260 18.66 20.13 -6.61
C GLU A 260 18.05 18.77 -6.89
N THR A 261 17.75 18.43 -8.15
CA THR A 261 17.32 17.08 -8.53
C THR A 261 18.44 16.06 -8.29
N ALA A 262 19.66 16.32 -8.77
CA ALA A 262 20.82 15.45 -8.54
C ALA A 262 21.07 15.20 -7.05
N ARG A 263 20.97 16.27 -6.25
CA ARG A 263 21.09 16.18 -4.79
C ARG A 263 19.99 15.35 -4.15
N ALA A 264 18.74 15.53 -4.57
CA ALA A 264 17.58 14.81 -4.01
C ALA A 264 17.61 13.31 -4.33
N LEU A 265 18.12 12.95 -5.51
CA LEU A 265 18.24 11.58 -5.98
C LEU A 265 19.56 10.90 -5.60
N ALA A 266 20.54 11.68 -5.08
CA ALA A 266 21.91 11.25 -4.80
C ALA A 266 22.61 10.63 -6.04
N VAL A 267 22.48 11.30 -7.20
CA VAL A 267 23.10 10.91 -8.48
C VAL A 267 24.03 12.03 -8.99
N ASP A 268 24.82 11.71 -10.03
CA ASP A 268 25.65 12.71 -10.69
C ASP A 268 24.82 13.75 -11.44
N THR A 269 25.25 15.00 -11.41
CA THR A 269 24.57 16.11 -12.09
C THR A 269 24.54 15.91 -13.60
N SER A 270 25.55 15.27 -14.18
CA SER A 270 25.64 15.00 -15.62
C SER A 270 24.50 14.10 -16.12
N MET A 271 24.13 13.07 -15.32
CA MET A 271 23.02 12.17 -15.64
C MET A 271 21.68 12.91 -15.68
N VAL A 272 21.45 13.77 -14.70
CA VAL A 272 20.23 14.60 -14.66
C VAL A 272 20.22 15.57 -15.85
N GLN A 273 21.36 16.13 -16.22
CA GLN A 273 21.48 17.07 -17.35
C GLN A 273 21.17 16.39 -18.69
N GLU A 274 21.58 15.13 -18.90
CA GLU A 274 21.25 14.37 -20.11
C GLU A 274 19.74 14.16 -20.24
N VAL A 275 19.09 13.67 -19.18
CA VAL A 275 17.64 13.47 -19.19
C VAL A 275 16.90 14.79 -19.32
N PHE A 276 17.38 15.85 -18.65
CA PHE A 276 16.80 17.17 -18.77
C PHE A 276 16.87 17.70 -20.21
N SER A 277 17.98 17.51 -20.88
CA SER A 277 18.15 17.89 -22.28
C SER A 277 17.22 17.14 -23.23
N SER A 278 17.04 15.82 -22.99
CA SER A 278 16.08 14.99 -23.71
C SER A 278 14.63 15.47 -23.51
N LEU A 279 14.27 15.86 -22.28
CA LEU A 279 12.94 16.40 -21.99
C LEU A 279 12.67 17.74 -22.69
N LEU A 280 13.70 18.58 -22.84
CA LEU A 280 13.61 19.82 -23.61
C LEU A 280 13.40 19.55 -25.09
N GLU A 281 14.16 18.64 -25.69
CA GLU A 281 14.03 18.25 -27.09
C GLU A 281 12.65 17.67 -27.42
N GLN A 282 12.02 16.98 -26.44
CA GLN A 282 10.68 16.42 -26.57
C GLN A 282 9.56 17.44 -26.27
N ASP A 283 9.89 18.70 -25.97
CA ASP A 283 8.93 19.76 -25.56
C ASP A 283 8.04 19.35 -24.35
N LEU A 284 8.61 18.56 -23.44
CA LEU A 284 7.92 18.08 -22.23
C LEU A 284 8.08 19.01 -21.02
N LEU A 285 8.93 20.04 -21.15
CA LEU A 285 9.14 21.07 -20.12
C LEU A 285 8.73 22.43 -20.66
N ARG A 286 8.02 23.22 -19.85
CA ARG A 286 7.70 24.61 -20.17
C ARG A 286 8.83 25.52 -19.77
N THR A 287 9.37 26.24 -20.74
CA THR A 287 10.55 27.05 -20.53
C THR A 287 10.39 28.47 -21.11
N GLU A 288 11.02 29.43 -20.46
CA GLU A 288 11.20 30.80 -20.95
C GLU A 288 12.65 31.25 -20.74
N GLU A 289 13.14 32.07 -21.64
CA GLU A 289 14.49 32.63 -21.51
C GLU A 289 14.37 34.09 -21.06
N MET A 290 14.97 34.41 -19.90
CA MET A 290 14.96 35.76 -19.35
C MET A 290 16.38 36.15 -18.93
N GLY A 291 16.91 37.17 -19.56
CA GLY A 291 18.26 37.68 -19.26
C GLY A 291 19.38 36.66 -19.47
N GLY A 292 19.24 35.73 -20.42
CA GLY A 292 20.21 34.66 -20.69
C GLY A 292 20.12 33.49 -19.71
N ILE A 293 19.11 33.45 -18.86
CA ILE A 293 18.83 32.35 -17.94
C ILE A 293 17.56 31.64 -18.42
N ARG A 294 17.64 30.30 -18.58
CA ARG A 294 16.46 29.49 -18.87
C ARG A 294 15.73 29.19 -17.59
N LEU A 295 14.45 29.55 -17.55
CA LEU A 295 13.52 29.32 -16.45
C LEU A 295 12.57 28.17 -16.80
N ILE A 296 12.39 27.26 -15.87
CA ILE A 296 11.56 26.06 -16.05
C ILE A 296 10.31 26.23 -15.18
N TYR A 297 9.15 25.98 -15.76
CA TYR A 297 7.86 26.13 -15.10
C TYR A 297 7.18 24.77 -14.92
N PRO A 298 6.53 24.52 -13.79
CA PRO A 298 5.52 23.46 -13.70
C PRO A 298 4.38 23.75 -14.70
N GLU A 299 3.92 22.73 -15.44
CA GLU A 299 2.90 22.87 -16.50
C GLU A 299 1.66 23.65 -16.03
N TYR A 300 1.13 23.29 -14.86
CA TYR A 300 -0.07 23.93 -14.33
C TYR A 300 0.11 25.40 -13.96
N LEU A 301 1.30 25.80 -13.50
CA LEU A 301 1.61 27.20 -13.20
C LEU A 301 1.81 28.00 -14.48
N TYR A 302 2.47 27.44 -15.48
CA TYR A 302 2.65 28.07 -16.78
C TYR A 302 1.30 28.37 -17.44
N THR A 303 0.39 27.42 -17.42
CA THR A 303 -0.98 27.60 -17.94
C THR A 303 -1.71 28.71 -17.18
N CYS A 304 -1.62 28.77 -15.85
CA CYS A 304 -2.20 29.85 -15.06
C CYS A 304 -1.62 31.23 -15.44
N LEU A 305 -0.30 31.33 -15.65
CA LEU A 305 0.35 32.57 -16.02
C LEU A 305 -0.11 33.08 -17.40
N LEU A 306 -0.30 32.18 -18.37
CA LEU A 306 -0.84 32.54 -19.68
C LEU A 306 -2.26 33.10 -19.60
N TYR A 307 -3.11 32.61 -18.72
CA TYR A 307 -4.47 33.09 -18.52
C TYR A 307 -4.53 34.43 -17.75
N THR A 308 -3.55 34.70 -16.90
CA THR A 308 -3.51 35.92 -16.06
C THR A 308 -2.69 37.04 -16.68
N SER A 309 -1.92 36.76 -17.73
CA SER A 309 -1.20 37.80 -18.47
C SER A 309 -2.20 38.66 -19.26
N PRO A 310 -2.15 40.02 -19.14
CA PRO A 310 -3.02 40.87 -19.93
C PRO A 310 -2.75 40.65 -21.41
N SER A 311 -3.84 40.49 -22.18
CA SER A 311 -3.76 40.34 -23.63
C SER A 311 -3.01 41.53 -24.24
N PRO A 312 -2.09 41.31 -25.20
CA PRO A 312 -1.41 42.40 -25.87
C PRO A 312 -2.32 43.30 -26.73
N ARG A 313 -3.63 43.19 -26.57
CA ARG A 313 -4.65 43.90 -27.35
C ARG A 313 -5.48 44.92 -26.58
N ASP A 314 -5.16 45.19 -25.31
CA ASP A 314 -5.80 46.25 -24.53
C ASP A 314 -4.89 47.48 -24.42
#